data_f66e42cb55a234d65181e0e9bec9881e
#
_entry.id   f66e42cb55a234d65181e0e9bec9881e
#
_cell.length_a   1.000
_cell.length_b   1.000
_cell.length_c   1.000
_cell.angle_alpha   90.00
_cell.angle_beta   90.00
_cell.angle_gamma   90.00
#
_symmetry.space_group_name_H-M   'P 1'
#
loop_
_entity.id
_entity.type
_entity.pdbx_description
1 polymer ?
#
loop_
_entity_poly.entity_id
_entity_poly.type
_entity_poly.pdbx_seq_one_letter_code
_entity_poly.pdbx_strand_id
1 'polypeptide(L)'
;VFYDMTHRYGSPQAVEQGRKFYEYLLSAWHFSPKVTLEGFSRGGYYALNWAIANPDKVACLYLDNPVCDMFSWPGEKSKLWNDFLKEWGMTSVDKDTFKGNPLDNLAPLAAQRVPVIAVCGDSDRVVPFGDNMKLIRDRYQQLGAPVELIIKPGADHHPHSLENPEPVVDFICRNQPGYQEKQYLNERGTLKNSFIRFEKDRK
;
A
#
# COMPACT_ATOMS: atom_id res chain seq x y z
N VAL A 1 -1.87 13.00 3.18
CA VAL A 1 -0.50 13.46 3.57
C VAL A 1 0.54 12.60 2.90
N PHE A 2 1.72 13.14 2.72
CA PHE A 2 2.83 12.52 2.01
C PHE A 2 4.12 12.70 2.81
N TYR A 3 4.96 11.65 2.87
CA TYR A 3 6.28 11.69 3.47
C TYR A 3 7.28 11.07 2.50
N ASP A 4 8.29 11.82 2.08
CA ASP A 4 9.28 11.36 1.12
C ASP A 4 10.22 10.32 1.72
N MET A 5 10.08 9.08 1.25
CA MET A 5 10.87 7.92 1.62
C MET A 5 11.63 7.32 0.41
N THR A 6 11.84 8.14 -0.63
CA THR A 6 12.28 7.71 -1.96
C THR A 6 13.49 6.76 -1.97
N HIS A 7 14.47 6.95 -1.10
CA HIS A 7 15.70 6.16 -1.07
C HIS A 7 15.79 5.23 0.16
N ARG A 8 14.67 4.98 0.84
CA ARG A 8 14.65 4.20 2.08
C ARG A 8 14.26 2.74 1.90
N TYR A 9 13.80 2.34 0.71
CA TYR A 9 13.51 0.94 0.32
C TYR A 9 12.79 0.12 1.39
N GLY A 10 11.85 0.72 2.14
CA GLY A 10 11.11 0.03 3.19
C GLY A 10 11.97 -0.65 4.25
N SER A 11 13.19 -0.17 4.47
CA SER A 11 14.13 -0.67 5.48
C SER A 11 13.57 -0.57 6.90
N PRO A 12 14.13 -1.27 7.89
CA PRO A 12 13.75 -1.09 9.30
C PRO A 12 13.83 0.37 9.76
N GLN A 13 14.82 1.12 9.29
CA GLN A 13 14.97 2.55 9.57
C GLN A 13 13.85 3.37 8.94
N ALA A 14 13.44 3.04 7.71
CA ALA A 14 12.31 3.68 7.05
C ALA A 14 10.99 3.43 7.79
N VAL A 15 10.78 2.19 8.24
CA VAL A 15 9.60 1.81 9.04
C VAL A 15 9.54 2.64 10.34
N GLU A 16 10.66 2.78 11.03
CA GLU A 16 10.75 3.58 12.25
C GLU A 16 10.53 5.08 12.00
N GLN A 17 11.05 5.63 10.89
CA GLN A 17 10.76 7.01 10.51
C GLN A 17 9.28 7.22 10.19
N GLY A 18 8.65 6.28 9.50
CA GLY A 18 7.21 6.31 9.26
C GLY A 18 6.40 6.23 10.54
N ARG A 19 6.86 5.47 11.54
CA ARG A 19 6.21 5.41 12.86
C ARG A 19 6.25 6.78 13.55
N LYS A 20 7.39 7.47 13.53
CA LYS A 20 7.52 8.82 14.08
C LYS A 20 6.63 9.82 13.34
N PHE A 21 6.55 9.72 12.03
CA PHE A 21 5.65 10.56 11.24
C PHE A 21 4.17 10.29 11.56
N TYR A 22 3.79 9.04 11.69
CA TYR A 22 2.44 8.66 12.14
C TYR A 22 2.11 9.27 13.50
N GLU A 23 2.99 9.16 14.50
CA GLU A 23 2.80 9.75 15.84
C GLU A 23 2.66 11.28 15.78
N TYR A 24 3.45 11.93 14.93
CA TYR A 24 3.32 13.37 14.69
C TYR A 24 1.95 13.73 14.11
N LEU A 25 1.44 12.97 13.15
CA LEU A 25 0.13 13.21 12.56
C LEU A 25 -1.00 13.06 13.60
N LEU A 26 -0.91 12.08 14.47
CA LEU A 26 -1.88 11.90 15.56
C LEU A 26 -1.85 13.08 16.54
N SER A 27 -0.66 13.47 16.98
CA SER A 27 -0.50 14.49 18.03
C SER A 27 -0.79 15.90 17.52
N ALA A 28 -0.27 16.26 16.35
CA ALA A 28 -0.35 17.62 15.81
C ALA A 28 -1.61 17.87 14.97
N TRP A 29 -2.17 16.85 14.33
CA TRP A 29 -3.25 16.99 13.36
C TRP A 29 -4.51 16.19 13.71
N HIS A 30 -4.49 15.46 14.81
CA HIS A 30 -5.62 14.64 15.28
C HIS A 30 -6.17 13.68 14.22
N PHE A 31 -5.27 13.04 13.45
CA PHE A 31 -5.66 12.03 12.47
C PHE A 31 -6.25 10.80 13.16
N SER A 32 -7.02 10.02 12.40
CA SER A 32 -7.51 8.71 12.87
C SER A 32 -6.33 7.81 13.31
N PRO A 33 -6.46 7.08 14.42
CA PRO A 33 -5.44 6.10 14.83
C PRO A 33 -5.31 4.91 13.89
N LYS A 34 -6.28 4.69 13.02
CA LYS A 34 -6.15 3.75 11.90
C LYS A 34 -6.09 4.52 10.59
N VAL A 35 -5.03 4.30 9.83
CA VAL A 35 -4.75 5.03 8.59
C VAL A 35 -4.89 4.13 7.37
N THR A 36 -5.27 4.70 6.24
CA THR A 36 -5.06 4.07 4.93
C THR A 36 -3.64 4.35 4.48
N LEU A 37 -2.96 3.33 4.01
CA LEU A 37 -1.67 3.48 3.35
C LEU A 37 -1.85 3.30 1.85
N GLU A 38 -1.21 4.19 1.09
CA GLU A 38 -1.15 4.12 -0.36
C GLU A 38 0.31 3.86 -0.78
N GLY A 39 0.50 2.85 -1.63
CA GLY A 39 1.82 2.47 -2.09
C GLY A 39 1.87 2.21 -3.59
N PHE A 40 2.52 3.11 -4.35
CA PHE A 40 2.72 3.00 -5.79
C PHE A 40 4.13 2.51 -6.09
N SER A 41 4.26 1.50 -6.96
CA SER A 41 5.55 0.99 -7.39
C SER A 41 6.46 0.66 -6.20
N ARG A 42 7.64 1.24 -6.10
CA ARG A 42 8.55 1.13 -4.94
C ARG A 42 7.90 1.54 -3.61
N GLY A 43 6.96 2.49 -3.64
CA GLY A 43 6.19 2.88 -2.45
C GLY A 43 5.35 1.74 -1.87
N GLY A 44 4.96 0.76 -2.69
CA GLY A 44 4.28 -0.46 -2.25
C GLY A 44 5.13 -1.30 -1.28
N TYR A 45 6.43 -1.42 -1.57
CA TYR A 45 7.36 -2.14 -0.69
C TYR A 45 7.45 -1.49 0.70
N TYR A 46 7.52 -0.15 0.72
CA TYR A 46 7.53 0.58 1.97
C TYR A 46 6.19 0.48 2.72
N ALA A 47 5.07 0.72 2.04
CA ALA A 47 3.74 0.67 2.65
C ALA A 47 3.44 -0.70 3.26
N LEU A 48 3.78 -1.77 2.57
CA LEU A 48 3.63 -3.15 3.06
C LEU A 48 4.52 -3.41 4.29
N ASN A 49 5.80 -3.07 4.26
CA ASN A 49 6.69 -3.29 5.39
C ASN A 49 6.26 -2.48 6.62
N TRP A 50 5.83 -1.23 6.42
CA TRP A 50 5.30 -0.44 7.53
C TRP A 50 4.02 -1.05 8.12
N ALA A 51 3.10 -1.48 7.27
CA ALA A 51 1.85 -2.10 7.67
C ALA A 51 2.08 -3.44 8.40
N ILE A 52 3.01 -4.27 7.93
CA ILE A 52 3.41 -5.53 8.57
C ILE A 52 3.96 -5.29 9.98
N ALA A 53 4.74 -4.23 10.16
CA ALA A 53 5.30 -3.86 11.46
C ALA A 53 4.29 -3.18 12.40
N ASN A 54 3.20 -2.62 11.87
CA ASN A 54 2.19 -1.87 12.62
C ASN A 54 0.75 -2.22 12.20
N PRO A 55 0.36 -3.51 12.19
CA PRO A 55 -0.90 -3.93 11.59
C PRO A 55 -2.14 -3.40 12.33
N ASP A 56 -2.02 -3.11 13.62
CA ASP A 56 -3.06 -2.51 14.48
C ASP A 56 -3.37 -1.05 14.12
N LYS A 57 -2.45 -0.36 13.43
CA LYS A 57 -2.57 1.04 13.01
C LYS A 57 -3.12 1.22 11.60
N VAL A 58 -3.38 0.12 10.88
CA VAL A 58 -3.80 0.17 9.48
C VAL A 58 -5.30 -0.11 9.37
N ALA A 59 -6.03 0.78 8.69
CA ALA A 59 -7.42 0.58 8.31
C ALA A 59 -7.52 -0.28 7.05
N CYS A 60 -6.77 0.09 6.01
CA CYS A 60 -6.65 -0.66 4.75
C CYS A 60 -5.40 -0.24 3.97
N LEU A 61 -5.07 -0.99 2.91
CA LEU A 61 -4.00 -0.69 1.97
C LEU A 61 -4.57 -0.52 0.56
N TYR A 62 -4.11 0.53 -0.13
CA TYR A 62 -4.20 0.66 -1.58
C TYR A 62 -2.81 0.53 -2.20
N LEU A 63 -2.67 -0.41 -3.11
CA LEU A 63 -1.39 -0.72 -3.77
C LEU A 63 -1.56 -0.58 -5.30
N ASP A 64 -0.60 0.05 -5.96
CA ASP A 64 -0.64 0.22 -7.41
C ASP A 64 0.69 -0.22 -8.03
N ASN A 65 0.65 -1.26 -8.85
CA ASN A 65 1.82 -1.93 -9.38
C ASN A 65 2.96 -2.06 -8.34
N PRO A 66 2.68 -2.58 -7.12
CA PRO A 66 3.61 -2.50 -6.01
C PRO A 66 4.81 -3.41 -6.20
N VAL A 67 6.00 -2.92 -5.82
CA VAL A 67 7.14 -3.78 -5.56
C VAL A 67 6.88 -4.57 -4.28
N CYS A 68 7.06 -5.89 -4.34
CA CYS A 68 6.87 -6.79 -3.21
C CYS A 68 8.07 -7.72 -2.98
N ASP A 69 8.94 -7.83 -3.99
CA ASP A 69 10.19 -8.60 -3.96
C ASP A 69 11.35 -7.74 -4.51
N MET A 70 12.36 -7.52 -3.68
CA MET A 70 13.54 -6.77 -4.08
C MET A 70 14.39 -7.45 -5.16
N PHE A 71 14.30 -8.74 -5.31
CA PHE A 71 14.98 -9.47 -6.37
C PHE A 71 14.29 -9.33 -7.72
N SER A 72 12.99 -9.07 -7.71
CA SER A 72 12.22 -8.65 -8.88
C SER A 72 12.51 -7.19 -9.23
N TRP A 73 12.52 -6.31 -8.22
CA TRP A 73 12.87 -4.89 -8.37
C TRP A 73 13.50 -4.35 -7.08
N PRO A 74 14.65 -3.65 -7.11
CA PRO A 74 15.39 -3.22 -8.30
C PRO A 74 16.13 -4.36 -9.01
N GLY A 75 16.29 -5.54 -8.38
CA GLY A 75 17.04 -6.67 -8.87
C GLY A 75 18.55 -6.47 -8.79
N GLU A 76 19.29 -7.57 -8.64
CA GLU A 76 20.74 -7.58 -8.38
C GLU A 76 21.60 -6.90 -9.47
N LYS A 77 21.08 -6.86 -10.72
CA LYS A 77 21.77 -6.23 -11.85
C LYS A 77 21.52 -4.73 -11.97
N SER A 78 20.66 -4.19 -11.12
CA SER A 78 20.32 -2.75 -11.12
C SER A 78 21.41 -1.92 -10.47
N LYS A 79 21.59 -0.70 -10.97
CA LYS A 79 22.43 0.31 -10.29
C LYS A 79 21.90 0.68 -8.89
N LEU A 80 20.62 0.49 -8.64
CA LEU A 80 19.96 0.76 -7.35
C LEU A 80 20.18 -0.36 -6.31
N TRP A 81 20.77 -1.50 -6.73
CA TRP A 81 21.00 -2.62 -5.82
C TRP A 81 21.92 -2.28 -4.64
N ASN A 82 23.02 -1.59 -4.93
CA ASN A 82 23.96 -1.17 -3.88
C ASN A 82 23.33 -0.17 -2.92
N ASP A 83 22.47 0.72 -3.40
CA ASP A 83 21.73 1.67 -2.55
C ASP A 83 20.76 0.95 -1.64
N PHE A 84 20.06 -0.07 -2.18
CA PHE A 84 19.21 -0.96 -1.40
C PHE A 84 19.99 -1.66 -0.29
N LEU A 85 21.10 -2.34 -0.63
CA LEU A 85 21.95 -3.05 0.35
C LEU A 85 22.43 -2.12 1.45
N LYS A 86 22.94 -0.94 1.07
CA LYS A 86 23.42 0.07 2.02
C LYS A 86 22.31 0.52 2.98
N GLU A 87 21.11 0.80 2.46
CA GLU A 87 19.98 1.24 3.30
C GLU A 87 19.52 0.15 4.27
N TRP A 88 19.64 -1.11 3.88
CA TRP A 88 19.34 -2.25 4.75
C TRP A 88 20.52 -2.65 5.65
N GLY A 89 21.64 -1.94 5.61
CA GLY A 89 22.84 -2.24 6.40
C GLY A 89 23.54 -3.53 5.99
N MET A 90 23.39 -3.93 4.71
CA MET A 90 23.96 -5.16 4.15
C MET A 90 25.07 -4.85 3.14
N THR A 91 26.01 -5.78 3.01
CA THR A 91 27.05 -5.74 1.95
C THR A 91 26.73 -6.71 0.82
N SER A 92 25.97 -7.75 1.12
CA SER A 92 25.45 -8.74 0.17
C SER A 92 24.20 -9.37 0.74
N VAL A 93 23.42 -9.99 -0.09
CA VAL A 93 22.20 -10.72 0.32
C VAL A 93 22.00 -11.92 -0.59
N ASP A 94 21.52 -12.99 -0.02
CA ASP A 94 21.13 -14.21 -0.75
C ASP A 94 19.61 -14.32 -0.76
N LYS A 95 19.05 -14.65 -1.92
CA LYS A 95 17.59 -14.68 -2.15
C LYS A 95 16.87 -15.68 -1.25
N ASP A 96 17.49 -16.81 -0.97
CA ASP A 96 16.86 -17.88 -0.21
C ASP A 96 16.85 -17.60 1.31
N THR A 97 17.79 -16.78 1.75
CA THR A 97 17.97 -16.44 3.18
C THR A 97 17.37 -15.09 3.56
N PHE A 98 17.18 -14.16 2.60
CA PHE A 98 16.63 -12.85 2.88
C PHE A 98 15.14 -12.94 3.27
N LYS A 99 14.79 -12.38 4.43
CA LYS A 99 13.43 -12.38 4.97
C LYS A 99 12.84 -10.97 5.10
N GLY A 100 13.39 -9.99 4.39
CA GLY A 100 12.92 -8.60 4.43
C GLY A 100 11.85 -8.26 3.39
N ASN A 101 11.53 -9.16 2.46
CA ASN A 101 10.48 -8.93 1.50
C ASN A 101 9.09 -8.94 2.16
N PRO A 102 8.21 -7.98 1.83
CA PRO A 102 6.83 -7.99 2.33
C PRO A 102 6.12 -9.31 2.06
N LEU A 103 6.34 -9.89 0.88
CA LEU A 103 5.69 -11.13 0.48
C LEU A 103 5.99 -12.33 1.41
N ASP A 104 7.06 -12.28 2.20
CA ASP A 104 7.42 -13.35 3.15
C ASP A 104 6.84 -13.14 4.56
N ASN A 105 6.28 -11.94 4.82
CA ASN A 105 5.95 -11.50 6.19
C ASN A 105 4.47 -11.11 6.37
N LEU A 106 3.55 -11.63 5.57
CA LEU A 106 2.15 -11.20 5.55
C LEU A 106 1.31 -11.63 6.77
N ALA A 107 1.78 -12.59 7.56
CA ALA A 107 1.02 -13.18 8.65
C ALA A 107 0.48 -12.16 9.68
N PRO A 108 1.23 -11.14 10.14
CA PRO A 108 0.72 -10.13 11.06
C PRO A 108 -0.46 -9.33 10.49
N LEU A 109 -0.39 -8.92 9.23
CA LEU A 109 -1.48 -8.23 8.54
C LEU A 109 -2.70 -9.11 8.37
N ALA A 110 -2.50 -10.36 7.97
CA ALA A 110 -3.56 -11.33 7.78
C ALA A 110 -4.28 -11.64 9.10
N ALA A 111 -3.55 -11.78 10.21
CA ALA A 111 -4.11 -11.99 11.54
C ALA A 111 -5.04 -10.84 11.98
N GLN A 112 -4.72 -9.61 11.62
CA GLN A 112 -5.57 -8.43 11.84
C GLN A 112 -6.63 -8.24 10.75
N ARG A 113 -6.66 -9.14 9.74
CA ARG A 113 -7.57 -9.08 8.60
C ARG A 113 -7.58 -7.72 7.90
N VAL A 114 -6.42 -7.05 7.82
CA VAL A 114 -6.30 -5.73 7.18
C VAL A 114 -6.71 -5.83 5.71
N PRO A 115 -7.73 -5.10 5.25
CA PRO A 115 -8.17 -5.18 3.86
C PRO A 115 -7.14 -4.56 2.90
N VAL A 116 -6.94 -5.22 1.75
CA VAL A 116 -6.04 -4.75 0.69
C VAL A 116 -6.82 -4.63 -0.61
N ILE A 117 -6.67 -3.49 -1.31
CA ILE A 117 -7.03 -3.37 -2.73
C ILE A 117 -5.77 -3.08 -3.52
N ALA A 118 -5.65 -3.73 -4.69
CA ALA A 118 -4.55 -3.45 -5.60
C ALA A 118 -5.05 -3.22 -7.03
N VAL A 119 -4.38 -2.30 -7.74
CA VAL A 119 -4.55 -2.05 -9.17
C VAL A 119 -3.25 -2.41 -9.86
N CYS A 120 -3.29 -3.32 -10.85
CA CYS A 120 -2.08 -3.79 -11.50
C CYS A 120 -2.26 -3.97 -13.02
N GLY A 121 -1.26 -3.58 -13.78
CA GLY A 121 -1.12 -3.99 -15.18
C GLY A 121 -0.63 -5.43 -15.27
N ASP A 122 -1.25 -6.24 -16.12
CA ASP A 122 -0.82 -7.63 -16.32
C ASP A 122 0.38 -7.79 -17.28
N SER A 123 0.74 -6.69 -17.96
CA SER A 123 1.87 -6.62 -18.88
C SER A 123 2.98 -5.70 -18.36
N ASP A 124 3.02 -5.46 -17.06
CA ASP A 124 4.04 -4.63 -16.40
C ASP A 124 5.44 -5.26 -16.52
N ARG A 125 6.33 -4.55 -17.24
CA ARG A 125 7.72 -4.96 -17.49
C ARG A 125 8.70 -4.37 -16.49
N VAL A 126 8.28 -3.40 -15.68
CA VAL A 126 9.12 -2.75 -14.67
C VAL A 126 9.01 -3.49 -13.34
N VAL A 127 7.77 -3.77 -12.92
CA VAL A 127 7.44 -4.52 -11.70
C VAL A 127 6.51 -5.66 -12.09
N PRO A 128 7.03 -6.80 -12.58
CA PRO A 128 6.22 -7.88 -13.11
C PRO A 128 5.16 -8.35 -12.11
N PHE A 129 3.89 -8.33 -12.54
CA PHE A 129 2.75 -8.72 -11.71
C PHE A 129 2.94 -10.11 -11.09
N GLY A 130 3.45 -11.07 -11.88
CA GLY A 130 3.66 -12.46 -11.47
C GLY A 130 4.61 -12.63 -10.28
N ASP A 131 5.64 -11.78 -10.19
CA ASP A 131 6.69 -11.85 -9.18
C ASP A 131 6.38 -10.97 -7.95
N ASN A 132 5.35 -10.16 -8.02
CA ASN A 132 5.01 -9.16 -7.01
C ASN A 132 3.57 -9.35 -6.50
N MET A 133 2.61 -8.51 -6.93
CA MET A 133 1.27 -8.48 -6.34
C MET A 133 0.50 -9.78 -6.48
N LYS A 134 0.75 -10.58 -7.53
CA LYS A 134 0.15 -11.91 -7.65
C LYS A 134 0.51 -12.80 -6.45
N LEU A 135 1.78 -12.80 -6.05
CA LEU A 135 2.25 -13.60 -4.91
C LEU A 135 1.67 -13.09 -3.57
N ILE A 136 1.58 -11.76 -3.41
CA ILE A 136 0.90 -11.16 -2.26
C ILE A 136 -0.55 -11.64 -2.18
N ARG A 137 -1.31 -11.50 -3.29
CA ARG A 137 -2.71 -11.94 -3.33
C ARG A 137 -2.85 -13.41 -2.95
N ASP A 138 -2.08 -14.29 -3.60
CA ASP A 138 -2.20 -15.72 -3.42
C ASP A 138 -1.90 -16.14 -1.97
N ARG A 139 -0.82 -15.59 -1.39
CA ARG A 139 -0.45 -15.85 0.02
C ARG A 139 -1.46 -15.24 1.00
N TYR A 140 -1.96 -14.04 0.74
CA TYR A 140 -2.90 -13.36 1.61
C TYR A 140 -4.25 -14.07 1.65
N GLN A 141 -4.70 -14.59 0.49
CA GLN A 141 -5.90 -15.44 0.40
C GLN A 141 -5.72 -16.78 1.13
N GLN A 142 -4.55 -17.42 1.02
CA GLN A 142 -4.22 -18.63 1.76
C GLN A 142 -4.27 -18.41 3.28
N LEU A 143 -3.93 -17.22 3.75
CA LEU A 143 -4.04 -16.81 5.15
C LEU A 143 -5.48 -16.41 5.55
N GLY A 144 -6.46 -16.49 4.66
CA GLY A 144 -7.86 -16.15 4.91
C GLY A 144 -8.13 -14.65 5.04
N ALA A 145 -7.22 -13.81 4.56
CA ALA A 145 -7.34 -12.35 4.67
C ALA A 145 -7.95 -11.71 3.41
N PRO A 146 -8.65 -10.56 3.54
CA PRO A 146 -9.37 -9.94 2.44
C PRO A 146 -8.42 -9.20 1.50
N VAL A 147 -8.47 -9.52 0.21
CA VAL A 147 -7.74 -8.84 -0.85
C VAL A 147 -8.61 -8.71 -2.11
N GLU A 148 -8.71 -7.50 -2.62
CA GLU A 148 -9.36 -7.16 -3.88
C GLU A 148 -8.29 -6.80 -4.91
N LEU A 149 -8.45 -7.28 -6.14
CA LEU A 149 -7.48 -7.06 -7.20
C LEU A 149 -8.19 -6.62 -8.47
N ILE A 150 -7.80 -5.46 -8.98
CA ILE A 150 -8.22 -4.92 -10.25
C ILE A 150 -7.06 -5.06 -11.24
N ILE A 151 -7.24 -5.84 -12.26
CA ILE A 151 -6.26 -6.00 -13.35
C ILE A 151 -6.61 -5.04 -14.48
N LYS A 152 -5.61 -4.32 -14.97
CA LYS A 152 -5.68 -3.53 -16.21
C LYS A 152 -5.12 -4.39 -17.36
N PRO A 153 -5.97 -4.98 -18.22
CA PRO A 153 -5.49 -5.88 -19.26
C PRO A 153 -4.57 -5.18 -20.26
N GLY A 154 -3.42 -5.77 -20.54
CA GLY A 154 -2.43 -5.25 -21.49
C GLY A 154 -1.68 -3.99 -21.00
N ALA A 155 -1.96 -3.50 -19.80
CA ALA A 155 -1.28 -2.31 -19.28
C ALA A 155 0.12 -2.64 -18.75
N ASP A 156 1.06 -1.75 -19.04
CA ASP A 156 2.41 -1.72 -18.49
C ASP A 156 2.42 -0.99 -17.13
N HIS A 157 3.59 -0.65 -16.60
CA HIS A 157 3.77 0.00 -15.30
C HIS A 157 3.04 1.36 -15.17
N HIS A 158 2.96 2.10 -16.24
CA HIS A 158 2.28 3.40 -16.32
C HIS A 158 1.16 3.41 -17.36
N PRO A 159 0.13 4.25 -17.17
CA PRO A 159 -0.12 5.12 -16.02
C PRO A 159 -0.59 4.34 -14.79
N HIS A 160 -0.26 4.86 -13.62
CA HIS A 160 -0.81 4.37 -12.36
C HIS A 160 -2.31 4.68 -12.24
N SER A 161 -2.98 4.02 -11.29
CA SER A 161 -4.38 4.19 -10.94
C SER A 161 -5.36 3.76 -12.06
N LEU A 162 -6.59 4.15 -11.91
CA LEU A 162 -7.70 3.91 -12.84
C LEU A 162 -8.18 5.25 -13.41
N GLU A 163 -8.70 5.25 -14.65
CA GLU A 163 -9.39 6.43 -15.20
C GLU A 163 -10.58 6.84 -14.31
N ASN A 164 -11.36 5.86 -13.87
CA ASN A 164 -12.36 6.06 -12.83
C ASN A 164 -11.82 5.55 -11.50
N PRO A 165 -11.47 6.41 -10.54
CA PRO A 165 -10.92 6.01 -9.25
C PRO A 165 -11.98 5.52 -8.25
N GLU A 166 -13.28 5.60 -8.56
CA GLU A 166 -14.37 5.26 -7.64
C GLU A 166 -14.20 3.90 -6.94
N PRO A 167 -13.82 2.79 -7.61
CA PRO A 167 -13.66 1.52 -6.93
C PRO A 167 -12.62 1.56 -5.80
N VAL A 168 -11.54 2.32 -5.98
CA VAL A 168 -10.49 2.49 -4.96
C VAL A 168 -10.97 3.41 -3.85
N VAL A 169 -11.62 4.53 -4.20
CA VAL A 169 -12.18 5.48 -3.23
C VAL A 169 -13.23 4.79 -2.36
N ASP A 170 -14.17 4.05 -2.95
CA ASP A 170 -15.20 3.32 -2.23
C ASP A 170 -14.59 2.27 -1.29
N PHE A 171 -13.56 1.56 -1.77
CA PHE A 171 -12.83 0.61 -0.91
C PHE A 171 -12.21 1.32 0.29
N ILE A 172 -11.51 2.42 0.09
CA ILE A 172 -10.88 3.18 1.17
C ILE A 172 -11.94 3.67 2.15
N CYS A 173 -13.01 4.29 1.65
CA CYS A 173 -14.07 4.86 2.48
C CYS A 173 -14.73 3.81 3.36
N ARG A 174 -15.19 2.69 2.80
CA ARG A 174 -15.88 1.65 3.57
C ARG A 174 -15.01 0.96 4.63
N ASN A 175 -13.67 1.05 4.51
CA ASN A 175 -12.73 0.48 5.47
C ASN A 175 -12.20 1.49 6.49
N GLN A 176 -12.63 2.77 6.43
CA GLN A 176 -12.26 3.76 7.44
C GLN A 176 -13.12 3.60 8.70
N PRO A 177 -12.51 3.59 9.91
CA PRO A 177 -13.28 3.60 11.15
C PRO A 177 -14.21 4.82 11.23
N GLY A 178 -15.49 4.57 11.56
CA GLY A 178 -16.49 5.63 11.70
C GLY A 178 -17.01 6.22 10.39
N TYR A 179 -16.64 5.65 9.25
CA TYR A 179 -17.25 6.05 7.98
C TYR A 179 -18.75 5.74 8.00
N GLN A 180 -19.54 6.75 7.77
CA GLN A 180 -20.98 6.63 7.51
C GLN A 180 -21.23 7.09 6.09
N GLU A 181 -21.80 6.23 5.27
CA GLU A 181 -22.22 6.57 3.94
C GLU A 181 -23.32 7.63 4.02
N LYS A 182 -22.97 8.91 3.80
CA LYS A 182 -23.96 9.95 3.62
C LYS A 182 -24.49 9.83 2.20
N GLN A 183 -25.68 9.31 2.05
CA GLN A 183 -26.40 9.32 0.78
C GLN A 183 -26.76 10.76 0.46
N TYR A 184 -26.02 11.39 -0.43
CA TYR A 184 -26.43 12.67 -1.01
C TYR A 184 -27.35 12.40 -2.19
N LEU A 185 -28.64 12.52 -1.97
CA LEU A 185 -29.60 12.58 -3.05
C LEU A 185 -29.55 13.99 -3.68
N ASN A 186 -29.53 14.07 -5.02
CA ASN A 186 -29.73 15.34 -5.69
C ASN A 186 -31.23 15.74 -5.55
N GLU A 187 -31.56 16.96 -5.94
CA GLU A 187 -32.92 17.52 -5.89
C GLU A 187 -33.97 16.68 -6.68
N ARG A 188 -33.55 15.70 -7.46
CA ARG A 188 -34.37 14.73 -8.19
C ARG A 188 -34.41 13.34 -7.58
N GLY A 189 -33.82 13.15 -6.39
CA GLY A 189 -33.80 11.86 -5.70
C GLY A 189 -32.83 10.82 -6.27
N THR A 190 -31.91 11.21 -7.15
CA THR A 190 -30.82 10.34 -7.65
C THR A 190 -29.53 10.57 -6.87
N LEU A 191 -28.79 9.48 -6.61
CA LEU A 191 -27.48 9.56 -5.97
C LEU A 191 -26.56 10.50 -6.76
N LYS A 192 -26.07 11.57 -6.14
CA LYS A 192 -24.94 12.33 -6.68
C LYS A 192 -23.68 11.52 -6.43
N ASN A 193 -22.85 11.36 -7.45
CA ASN A 193 -21.47 10.93 -7.28
C ASN A 193 -20.81 11.91 -6.30
N SER A 194 -20.59 11.45 -5.07
CA SER A 194 -20.18 12.32 -4.00
C SER A 194 -18.66 12.38 -3.97
N PHE A 195 -18.09 13.48 -4.42
CA PHE A 195 -16.79 13.90 -3.92
C PHE A 195 -16.94 14.17 -2.43
N ILE A 196 -16.26 13.40 -1.59
CA ILE A 196 -16.28 13.57 -0.15
C ILE A 196 -15.58 14.90 0.16
N ARG A 197 -16.35 15.93 0.50
CA ARG A 197 -15.84 17.12 1.16
C ARG A 197 -15.79 16.84 2.65
N PHE A 198 -14.62 16.77 3.22
CA PHE A 198 -14.46 16.89 4.66
C PHE A 198 -14.77 18.35 5.04
N GLU A 199 -15.99 18.63 5.48
CA GLU A 199 -16.29 19.89 6.13
C GLU A 199 -15.65 19.82 7.53
N LYS A 200 -14.65 20.67 7.74
CA LYS A 200 -14.17 20.97 9.08
C LYS A 200 -15.29 21.68 9.83
N ASP A 201 -15.90 21.03 10.80
CA ASP A 201 -16.61 21.75 11.86
C ASP A 201 -15.57 22.58 12.62
N ARG A 202 -15.48 23.86 12.26
CA ARG A 202 -14.79 24.87 13.07
C ARG A 202 -15.74 25.24 14.22
N LYS A 203 -15.40 24.81 15.39
CA LYS A 203 -15.72 25.53 16.64
C LYS A 203 -14.44 25.75 17.42
#